data_67525f6536b2f1559bfd42890ebefec8
#
_entry.id   67525f6536b2f1559bfd42890ebefec8
#
_cell.length_a   1.000
_cell.length_b   1.000
_cell.length_c   1.000
_cell.angle_alpha   90.00
_cell.angle_beta   90.00
_cell.angle_gamma   90.00
#
_symmetry.space_group_name_H-M   'P 1'
#
loop_
_entity.id
_entity.type
_entity.pdbx_description
1 polymer ?
#
loop_
_entity_poly.entity_id
_entity_poly.type
_entity_poly.pdbx_seq_one_letter_code
_entity_poly.pdbx_strand_id
1 'polypeptide(L)'
;AYTEDDGKSYTELAGDTIVSMNLWGFSKGFLSEVEYGFRDFLQEGLQHNPLKCEYYLPSVVSRLLDNNKAEVKVLLTTEKWYGVTYRKDKPMVMTALKKLEENNFYPKQLCGKLEVAANFCFEGVYKEEIPWGNGHINNTYRVTFENEQGVKRHYILQQMNKSIFKNPVELMENIVGVTEFLKRKISANGGNPERETLNVIPAKDGKPYYVDSEGEYWRAYVFIENTVSYDLIDNPEILYEGGLAFGRFQSMLADYPAKTLHETIPGFHDTRERFERFKKAVEEDVCGRAGLVRE
;
A
#
# COMPACT_ATOMS: atom_id res chain seq x y z
N ALA A 1 -2.04 -33.52 -8.57
CA ALA A 1 -3.24 -33.88 -9.37
C ALA A 1 -3.76 -32.65 -10.09
N TYR A 2 -4.35 -32.81 -11.26
CA TYR A 2 -5.04 -31.76 -12.02
C TYR A 2 -6.45 -32.19 -12.40
N THR A 3 -7.30 -31.23 -12.72
CA THR A 3 -8.68 -31.45 -13.16
C THR A 3 -8.93 -30.72 -14.48
N GLU A 4 -9.74 -31.30 -15.35
CA GLU A 4 -10.20 -30.72 -16.61
C GLU A 4 -11.72 -30.51 -16.64
N ASP A 5 -12.40 -30.84 -15.54
CA ASP A 5 -13.86 -30.85 -15.39
C ASP A 5 -14.35 -30.09 -14.14
N ASP A 6 -13.70 -28.98 -13.82
CA ASP A 6 -14.03 -28.11 -12.69
C ASP A 6 -14.03 -28.81 -11.31
N GLY A 7 -13.11 -29.77 -11.14
CA GLY A 7 -12.91 -30.44 -9.85
C GLY A 7 -13.83 -31.66 -9.62
N LYS A 8 -14.51 -32.16 -10.63
CA LYS A 8 -15.36 -33.37 -10.51
C LYS A 8 -14.50 -34.64 -10.55
N SER A 9 -13.41 -34.61 -11.28
CA SER A 9 -12.40 -35.67 -11.30
C SER A 9 -11.00 -35.11 -11.22
N TYR A 10 -10.05 -35.93 -10.76
CA TYR A 10 -8.64 -35.53 -10.61
C TYR A 10 -7.75 -36.63 -11.20
N THR A 11 -6.80 -36.19 -12.04
CA THR A 11 -5.73 -37.06 -12.54
C THR A 11 -4.48 -36.84 -11.70
N GLU A 12 -3.89 -37.91 -11.21
CA GLU A 12 -2.67 -37.86 -10.42
C GLU A 12 -1.46 -37.54 -11.33
N LEU A 13 -0.61 -36.63 -10.89
CA LEU A 13 0.63 -36.27 -11.57
C LEU A 13 1.80 -37.02 -10.95
N ALA A 14 2.74 -37.46 -11.76
CA ALA A 14 4.02 -38.01 -11.27
C ALA A 14 4.74 -36.93 -10.43
N GLY A 15 5.48 -37.38 -9.41
CA GLY A 15 6.14 -36.46 -8.46
C GLY A 15 7.22 -35.55 -9.08
N ASP A 16 7.72 -35.91 -10.25
CA ASP A 16 8.70 -35.19 -11.06
C ASP A 16 8.09 -34.37 -12.19
N THR A 17 6.76 -34.28 -12.26
CA THR A 17 6.06 -33.47 -13.27
C THR A 17 6.43 -32.01 -13.14
N ILE A 18 6.91 -31.43 -14.25
CA ILE A 18 7.20 -29.99 -14.32
C ILE A 18 5.87 -29.24 -14.35
N VAL A 19 5.70 -28.32 -13.37
CA VAL A 19 4.51 -27.47 -13.27
C VAL A 19 4.90 -26.00 -13.34
N SER A 20 4.00 -25.17 -13.86
CA SER A 20 4.20 -23.73 -13.88
C SER A 20 4.10 -23.16 -12.47
N MET A 21 5.08 -22.34 -12.06
CA MET A 21 5.02 -21.52 -10.84
C MET A 21 4.27 -20.20 -11.04
N ASN A 22 3.69 -20.02 -12.22
CA ASN A 22 2.99 -18.79 -12.62
C ASN A 22 3.86 -17.52 -12.48
N LEU A 23 5.17 -17.66 -12.66
CA LEU A 23 6.13 -16.57 -12.69
C LEU A 23 6.54 -16.30 -14.13
N TRP A 24 6.21 -15.13 -14.65
CA TRP A 24 6.38 -14.77 -16.04
C TRP A 24 7.29 -13.57 -16.20
N GLY A 25 8.23 -13.67 -17.15
CA GLY A 25 9.01 -12.55 -17.66
C GLY A 25 8.59 -12.24 -19.10
N PHE A 26 8.10 -11.03 -19.35
CA PHE A 26 7.60 -10.63 -20.66
C PHE A 26 8.49 -9.56 -21.31
N SER A 27 8.61 -9.59 -22.62
CA SER A 27 9.20 -8.52 -23.40
C SER A 27 8.25 -7.30 -23.42
N LYS A 28 8.81 -6.11 -23.74
CA LYS A 28 8.06 -4.85 -23.77
C LYS A 28 6.80 -4.89 -24.66
N GLY A 29 6.83 -5.65 -25.75
CA GLY A 29 5.68 -5.78 -26.67
C GLY A 29 4.49 -6.57 -26.13
N PHE A 30 4.67 -7.35 -25.06
CA PHE A 30 3.60 -8.18 -24.51
C PHE A 30 2.40 -7.39 -24.01
N LEU A 31 2.61 -6.21 -23.42
CA LEU A 31 1.53 -5.36 -22.92
C LEU A 31 0.57 -4.91 -24.03
N SER A 32 1.10 -4.62 -25.22
CA SER A 32 0.26 -4.25 -26.38
C SER A 32 -0.59 -5.45 -26.86
N GLU A 33 -0.07 -6.67 -26.76
CA GLU A 33 -0.82 -7.88 -27.11
C GLU A 33 -1.91 -8.22 -26.06
N VAL A 34 -1.65 -7.92 -24.80
CA VAL A 34 -2.66 -8.00 -23.72
C VAL A 34 -3.79 -7.01 -24.00
N GLU A 35 -3.47 -5.75 -24.26
CA GLU A 35 -4.44 -4.69 -24.58
C GLU A 35 -5.27 -5.02 -25.81
N TYR A 36 -4.64 -5.49 -26.88
CA TYR A 36 -5.32 -5.88 -28.11
C TYR A 36 -6.38 -6.97 -27.89
N GLY A 37 -6.04 -8.03 -27.11
CA GLY A 37 -6.97 -9.13 -26.87
C GLY A 37 -7.99 -8.88 -25.76
N PHE A 38 -7.79 -7.85 -24.94
CA PHE A 38 -8.66 -7.57 -23.80
C PHE A 38 -10.05 -7.08 -24.21
N ARG A 39 -10.14 -6.32 -25.29
CA ARG A 39 -11.43 -5.83 -25.82
C ARG A 39 -12.34 -6.97 -26.24
N ASP A 40 -11.82 -7.91 -27.02
CA ASP A 40 -12.60 -9.06 -27.50
C ASP A 40 -13.02 -9.96 -26.32
N PHE A 41 -12.09 -10.19 -25.39
CA PHE A 41 -12.39 -10.90 -24.14
C PHE A 41 -13.53 -10.25 -23.35
N LEU A 42 -13.53 -8.92 -23.20
CA LEU A 42 -14.60 -8.23 -22.48
C LEU A 42 -15.95 -8.36 -23.19
N GLN A 43 -15.99 -8.24 -24.51
CA GLN A 43 -17.23 -8.40 -25.27
C GLN A 43 -17.84 -9.78 -25.10
N GLU A 44 -17.03 -10.82 -25.16
CA GLU A 44 -17.47 -12.20 -24.96
C GLU A 44 -17.82 -12.47 -23.48
N GLY A 45 -16.97 -12.06 -22.57
CA GLY A 45 -17.15 -12.27 -21.13
C GLY A 45 -18.39 -11.61 -20.57
N LEU A 46 -18.68 -10.38 -21.00
CA LEU A 46 -19.89 -9.65 -20.59
C LEU A 46 -21.18 -10.30 -21.09
N GLN A 47 -21.15 -10.99 -22.24
CA GLN A 47 -22.32 -11.70 -22.77
C GLN A 47 -22.60 -13.03 -22.06
N HIS A 48 -21.55 -13.77 -21.67
CA HIS A 48 -21.69 -15.13 -21.18
C HIS A 48 -21.57 -15.25 -19.65
N ASN A 49 -20.69 -14.49 -19.02
CA ASN A 49 -20.46 -14.57 -17.58
C ASN A 49 -19.92 -13.25 -16.96
N PRO A 50 -20.75 -12.19 -16.91
CA PRO A 50 -20.29 -10.85 -16.55
C PRO A 50 -19.72 -10.73 -15.14
N LEU A 51 -20.08 -11.63 -14.22
CA LEU A 51 -19.66 -11.57 -12.81
C LEU A 51 -18.42 -12.42 -12.50
N LYS A 52 -18.00 -13.32 -13.41
CA LYS A 52 -16.91 -14.28 -13.13
C LYS A 52 -15.94 -14.45 -14.31
N CYS A 53 -16.00 -13.60 -15.35
CA CYS A 53 -15.04 -13.67 -16.43
C CYS A 53 -13.68 -13.16 -15.96
N GLU A 54 -12.64 -13.94 -16.19
CA GLU A 54 -11.25 -13.63 -15.85
C GLU A 54 -10.38 -13.68 -17.10
N TYR A 55 -9.55 -12.65 -17.32
CA TYR A 55 -8.61 -12.60 -18.42
C TYR A 55 -7.26 -13.16 -17.97
N TYR A 56 -7.03 -14.42 -18.25
CA TYR A 56 -5.83 -15.11 -17.81
C TYR A 56 -4.61 -14.77 -18.68
N LEU A 57 -3.49 -14.37 -18.06
CA LEU A 57 -2.23 -14.18 -18.79
C LEU A 57 -1.79 -15.42 -19.57
N PRO A 58 -1.90 -16.66 -19.06
CA PRO A 58 -1.59 -17.85 -19.83
C PRO A 58 -2.39 -17.98 -21.13
N SER A 59 -3.66 -17.55 -21.18
CA SER A 59 -4.45 -17.62 -22.42
C SER A 59 -3.95 -16.64 -23.48
N VAL A 60 -3.42 -15.48 -23.07
CA VAL A 60 -2.76 -14.55 -24.00
C VAL A 60 -1.50 -15.17 -24.58
N VAL A 61 -0.70 -15.84 -23.73
CA VAL A 61 0.52 -16.54 -24.18
C VAL A 61 0.18 -17.64 -25.16
N SER A 62 -0.83 -18.50 -24.86
CA SER A 62 -1.28 -19.57 -25.76
C SER A 62 -1.69 -19.00 -27.10
N ARG A 63 -2.50 -17.95 -27.13
CA ARG A 63 -2.91 -17.29 -28.38
C ARG A 63 -1.69 -16.79 -29.20
N LEU A 64 -0.68 -16.25 -28.55
CA LEU A 64 0.53 -15.78 -29.22
C LEU A 64 1.36 -16.95 -29.79
N LEU A 65 1.46 -18.05 -29.06
CA LEU A 65 2.11 -19.29 -29.55
C LEU A 65 1.39 -19.88 -30.74
N ASP A 66 0.06 -20.05 -30.68
CA ASP A 66 -0.77 -20.60 -31.75
C ASP A 66 -0.66 -19.78 -33.04
N ASN A 67 -0.44 -18.46 -32.90
CA ASN A 67 -0.26 -17.55 -34.04
C ASN A 67 1.22 -17.33 -34.44
N ASN A 68 2.16 -18.11 -33.89
CA ASN A 68 3.60 -17.97 -34.12
C ASN A 68 4.13 -16.53 -33.88
N LYS A 69 3.55 -15.80 -32.95
CA LYS A 69 3.94 -14.41 -32.58
C LYS A 69 4.85 -14.33 -31.37
N ALA A 70 5.05 -15.42 -30.64
CA ALA A 70 5.92 -15.47 -29.48
C ALA A 70 6.61 -16.82 -29.35
N GLU A 71 7.71 -16.82 -28.62
CA GLU A 71 8.40 -18.01 -28.13
C GLU A 71 8.41 -17.98 -26.61
N VAL A 72 8.23 -19.15 -25.98
CA VAL A 72 8.30 -19.30 -24.53
C VAL A 72 9.51 -20.14 -24.17
N LYS A 73 10.41 -19.55 -23.40
CA LYS A 73 11.53 -20.26 -22.77
C LYS A 73 11.16 -20.67 -21.35
N VAL A 74 11.08 -21.96 -21.11
CA VAL A 74 10.85 -22.52 -19.77
C VAL A 74 12.18 -22.52 -19.00
N LEU A 75 12.19 -21.88 -17.84
CA LEU A 75 13.32 -21.88 -16.91
C LEU A 75 12.98 -22.83 -15.75
N LEU A 76 13.83 -23.83 -15.54
CA LEU A 76 13.65 -24.76 -14.44
C LEU A 76 14.23 -24.17 -13.16
N THR A 77 13.55 -24.39 -12.04
CA THR A 77 14.03 -24.03 -10.69
C THR A 77 13.80 -25.19 -9.75
N THR A 78 14.69 -25.33 -8.77
CA THR A 78 14.54 -26.27 -7.65
C THR A 78 13.90 -25.64 -6.44
N GLU A 79 13.56 -24.34 -6.54
CA GLU A 79 12.93 -23.58 -5.46
C GLU A 79 11.52 -24.09 -5.17
N LYS A 80 11.18 -24.14 -3.89
CA LYS A 80 9.86 -24.55 -3.44
C LYS A 80 8.88 -23.38 -3.51
N TRP A 81 7.78 -23.57 -4.20
CA TRP A 81 6.70 -22.61 -4.25
C TRP A 81 5.83 -22.64 -2.98
N TYR A 82 5.44 -21.44 -2.51
CA TYR A 82 4.54 -21.27 -1.37
C TYR A 82 3.38 -20.35 -1.79
N GLY A 83 2.15 -20.88 -1.81
CA GLY A 83 0.94 -20.11 -2.09
C GLY A 83 0.40 -19.44 -0.83
N VAL A 84 -0.03 -18.18 -0.99
CA VAL A 84 -0.70 -17.38 0.08
C VAL A 84 -2.10 -16.95 -0.32
N THR A 85 -2.75 -17.71 -1.17
CA THR A 85 -4.08 -17.40 -1.71
C THR A 85 -5.15 -17.37 -0.62
N TYR A 86 -5.03 -18.23 0.38
CA TYR A 86 -6.00 -18.33 1.47
C TYR A 86 -5.36 -18.01 2.82
N ARG A 87 -6.14 -17.37 3.69
CA ARG A 87 -5.69 -16.99 5.03
C ARG A 87 -5.15 -18.17 5.85
N LYS A 88 -5.67 -19.38 5.62
CA LYS A 88 -5.22 -20.62 6.25
C LYS A 88 -3.80 -21.03 5.86
N ASP A 89 -3.28 -20.57 4.72
CA ASP A 89 -1.96 -20.93 4.23
C ASP A 89 -0.85 -20.12 4.92
N LYS A 90 -1.20 -18.96 5.50
CA LYS A 90 -0.26 -18.03 6.15
C LYS A 90 0.65 -18.70 7.21
N PRO A 91 0.15 -19.51 8.16
CA PRO A 91 1.04 -20.13 9.18
C PRO A 91 2.07 -21.06 8.58
N MET A 92 1.70 -21.83 7.55
CA MET A 92 2.60 -22.74 6.85
C MET A 92 3.71 -21.98 6.13
N VAL A 93 3.35 -20.91 5.41
CA VAL A 93 4.31 -20.07 4.68
C VAL A 93 5.25 -19.36 5.65
N MET A 94 4.74 -18.79 6.73
CA MET A 94 5.56 -18.17 7.78
C MET A 94 6.58 -19.15 8.37
N THR A 95 6.16 -20.40 8.66
CA THR A 95 7.05 -21.44 9.18
C THR A 95 8.13 -21.80 8.16
N ALA A 96 7.76 -21.89 6.87
CA ALA A 96 8.70 -22.20 5.81
C ALA A 96 9.74 -21.08 5.60
N LEU A 97 9.32 -19.83 5.57
CA LEU A 97 10.21 -18.66 5.47
C LEU A 97 11.16 -18.59 6.66
N LYS A 98 10.66 -18.81 7.87
CA LYS A 98 11.50 -18.85 9.08
C LYS A 98 12.59 -19.91 8.99
N LYS A 99 12.29 -21.11 8.47
CA LYS A 99 13.29 -22.15 8.22
C LYS A 99 14.34 -21.72 7.19
N LEU A 100 13.95 -20.97 6.16
CA LEU A 100 14.90 -20.45 5.17
C LEU A 100 15.82 -19.39 5.76
N GLU A 101 15.32 -18.56 6.69
CA GLU A 101 16.14 -17.63 7.48
C GLU A 101 17.11 -18.37 8.40
N GLU A 102 16.63 -19.37 9.16
CA GLU A 102 17.46 -20.21 10.05
C GLU A 102 18.59 -20.94 9.30
N ASN A 103 18.35 -21.31 8.04
CA ASN A 103 19.33 -21.95 7.17
C ASN A 103 20.19 -20.96 6.35
N ASN A 104 20.10 -19.66 6.62
CA ASN A 104 20.83 -18.57 5.93
C ASN A 104 20.57 -18.49 4.40
N PHE A 105 19.46 -19.02 3.89
CA PHE A 105 19.01 -18.79 2.52
C PHE A 105 18.47 -17.34 2.33
N TYR A 106 17.89 -16.79 3.40
CA TYR A 106 17.51 -15.39 3.49
C TYR A 106 18.22 -14.73 4.67
N PRO A 107 18.54 -13.45 4.60
CA PRO A 107 19.06 -12.71 5.75
C PRO A 107 18.02 -12.76 6.88
N LYS A 108 18.48 -12.83 8.13
CA LYS A 108 17.62 -12.86 9.34
C LYS A 108 16.66 -11.68 9.44
N GLN A 109 16.82 -10.69 8.60
CA GLN A 109 15.98 -9.51 8.44
C GLN A 109 15.69 -9.28 6.96
N LEU A 110 14.63 -9.89 6.46
CA LEU A 110 14.08 -9.60 5.11
C LEU A 110 13.53 -8.17 5.00
N CYS A 111 13.23 -7.53 6.13
CA CYS A 111 12.78 -6.15 6.23
C CYS A 111 13.52 -5.47 7.39
N GLY A 112 14.75 -5.03 7.17
CA GLY A 112 15.60 -4.41 8.18
C GLY A 112 15.18 -2.99 8.56
N LYS A 113 13.99 -2.81 9.11
CA LYS A 113 13.58 -1.49 9.62
C LYS A 113 14.07 -1.23 11.05
N LEU A 114 14.67 -2.24 11.69
CA LEU A 114 15.30 -2.07 13.01
C LEU A 114 16.40 -1.00 12.98
N GLU A 115 17.24 -0.97 11.94
CA GLU A 115 18.28 0.04 11.79
C GLU A 115 17.65 1.45 11.69
N VAL A 116 16.59 1.59 10.90
CA VAL A 116 15.85 2.87 10.80
C VAL A 116 15.17 3.21 12.12
N ALA A 117 14.47 2.26 12.74
CA ALA A 117 13.79 2.44 14.03
C ALA A 117 14.76 2.82 15.14
N ALA A 118 15.99 2.26 15.13
CA ALA A 118 17.04 2.58 16.08
C ALA A 118 17.47 4.06 16.05
N ASN A 119 17.16 4.81 14.99
CA ASN A 119 17.48 6.22 14.86
C ASN A 119 16.39 7.17 15.35
N PHE A 120 15.25 6.65 15.84
CA PHE A 120 14.19 7.44 16.45
C PHE A 120 14.20 7.34 17.98
N CYS A 121 13.61 8.33 18.66
CA CYS A 121 13.51 8.38 20.12
C CYS A 121 12.31 7.55 20.62
N PHE A 122 12.25 6.27 20.23
CA PHE A 122 11.27 5.34 20.78
C PHE A 122 11.61 4.94 22.21
N GLU A 123 10.61 4.73 23.04
CA GLU A 123 10.76 4.31 24.43
C GLU A 123 10.76 2.78 24.56
N GLY A 124 11.78 2.21 25.19
CA GLY A 124 11.89 0.78 25.43
C GLY A 124 12.82 0.04 24.45
N VAL A 125 12.69 -1.27 24.42
CA VAL A 125 13.45 -2.19 23.56
C VAL A 125 12.58 -2.65 22.41
N TYR A 126 13.09 -2.59 21.19
CA TYR A 126 12.43 -3.09 20.00
C TYR A 126 12.04 -4.57 20.12
N LYS A 127 10.84 -4.93 19.71
CA LYS A 127 10.33 -6.32 19.73
C LYS A 127 9.95 -6.83 18.35
N GLU A 128 9.17 -6.06 17.59
CA GLU A 128 8.67 -6.49 16.30
C GLU A 128 8.26 -5.30 15.41
N GLU A 129 8.16 -5.56 14.13
CA GLU A 129 7.51 -4.69 13.17
C GLU A 129 6.55 -5.48 12.28
N ILE A 130 5.46 -4.87 11.90
CA ILE A 130 4.51 -5.42 10.95
C ILE A 130 4.08 -4.35 9.95
N PRO A 131 3.90 -4.69 8.65
CA PRO A 131 3.26 -3.79 7.70
C PRO A 131 1.89 -3.37 8.22
N TRP A 132 1.56 -2.08 8.07
CA TRP A 132 0.34 -1.53 8.67
C TRP A 132 -0.42 -0.62 7.71
N GLY A 133 -1.77 -0.79 7.69
CA GLY A 133 -2.70 0.00 6.88
C GLY A 133 -2.78 -0.43 5.43
N ASN A 134 -3.76 0.12 4.72
CA ASN A 134 -4.06 -0.14 3.31
C ASN A 134 -3.63 1.01 2.39
N GLY A 135 -2.82 1.95 2.90
CA GLY A 135 -2.37 3.11 2.15
C GLY A 135 -1.40 2.74 1.03
N HIS A 136 -1.56 3.33 -0.15
CA HIS A 136 -0.77 3.04 -1.35
C HIS A 136 0.35 4.06 -1.61
N ILE A 137 0.43 5.12 -0.81
CA ILE A 137 1.40 6.22 -1.04
C ILE A 137 2.72 5.94 -0.33
N ASN A 138 2.67 5.65 0.96
CA ASN A 138 3.84 5.46 1.80
C ASN A 138 3.93 4.02 2.30
N ASN A 139 5.14 3.50 2.48
CA ASN A 139 5.33 2.23 3.16
C ASN A 139 5.21 2.46 4.67
N THR A 140 4.21 1.85 5.29
CA THR A 140 3.87 2.07 6.70
C THR A 140 4.03 0.80 7.50
N TYR A 141 4.63 0.92 8.68
CA TYR A 141 4.88 -0.16 9.61
C TYR A 141 4.41 0.24 11.01
N ARG A 142 3.80 -0.70 11.72
CA ARG A 142 3.62 -0.59 13.17
C ARG A 142 4.80 -1.26 13.84
N VAL A 143 5.56 -0.52 14.62
CA VAL A 143 6.69 -1.03 15.39
C VAL A 143 6.30 -1.12 16.86
N THR A 144 6.72 -2.19 17.54
CA THR A 144 6.43 -2.46 18.94
C THR A 144 7.71 -2.35 19.75
N PHE A 145 7.67 -1.57 20.80
CA PHE A 145 8.72 -1.45 21.82
C PHE A 145 8.16 -1.88 23.17
N GLU A 146 9.00 -2.40 24.02
CA GLU A 146 8.63 -2.86 25.38
C GLU A 146 9.58 -2.24 26.41
N ASN A 147 9.01 -1.63 27.44
CA ASN A 147 9.79 -1.05 28.52
C ASN A 147 10.26 -2.14 29.53
N GLU A 148 11.04 -1.74 30.53
CA GLU A 148 11.58 -2.63 31.57
C GLU A 148 10.49 -3.32 32.43
N GLN A 149 9.28 -2.74 32.48
CA GLN A 149 8.14 -3.31 33.18
C GLN A 149 7.30 -4.27 32.32
N GLY A 150 7.73 -4.55 31.08
CA GLY A 150 7.03 -5.42 30.14
C GLY A 150 5.83 -4.75 29.45
N VAL A 151 5.66 -3.43 29.59
CA VAL A 151 4.57 -2.69 28.94
C VAL A 151 4.96 -2.42 27.50
N LYS A 152 4.12 -2.87 26.57
CA LYS A 152 4.29 -2.63 25.13
C LYS A 152 3.73 -1.28 24.72
N ARG A 153 4.48 -0.57 23.90
CA ARG A 153 4.07 0.67 23.25
C ARG A 153 4.24 0.53 21.75
N HIS A 154 3.25 0.98 21.01
CA HIS A 154 3.27 0.91 19.55
C HIS A 154 3.51 2.28 18.94
N TYR A 155 4.21 2.28 17.80
CA TYR A 155 4.50 3.46 17.01
C TYR A 155 4.25 3.17 15.54
N ILE A 156 4.00 4.19 14.76
CA ILE A 156 4.03 4.13 13.30
C ILE A 156 5.40 4.58 12.81
N LEU A 157 6.04 3.75 12.02
CA LEU A 157 7.24 4.09 11.25
C LEU A 157 6.86 4.10 9.78
N GLN A 158 7.15 5.20 9.08
CA GLN A 158 6.68 5.39 7.72
C GLN A 158 7.77 5.93 6.80
N GLN A 159 8.02 5.21 5.70
CA GLN A 159 8.86 5.68 4.61
C GLN A 159 8.04 6.63 3.72
N MET A 160 8.54 7.85 3.56
CA MET A 160 7.89 8.87 2.75
C MET A 160 8.17 8.66 1.26
N ASN A 161 7.14 8.68 0.44
CA ASN A 161 7.25 8.50 -0.99
C ASN A 161 7.74 9.78 -1.67
N LYS A 162 9.03 9.83 -2.03
CA LYS A 162 9.67 10.96 -2.73
C LYS A 162 9.14 11.20 -4.15
N SER A 163 8.46 10.23 -4.76
CA SER A 163 7.85 10.45 -6.07
C SER A 163 6.64 11.38 -5.99
N ILE A 164 5.95 11.38 -4.86
CA ILE A 164 4.79 12.22 -4.57
C ILE A 164 5.20 13.47 -3.79
N PHE A 165 5.89 13.29 -2.66
CA PHE A 165 6.37 14.38 -1.83
C PHE A 165 7.80 14.76 -2.26
N LYS A 166 7.92 15.72 -3.16
CA LYS A 166 9.21 16.13 -3.74
C LYS A 166 10.18 16.73 -2.72
N ASN A 167 9.64 17.34 -1.66
CA ASN A 167 10.42 17.87 -0.56
C ASN A 167 9.92 17.32 0.78
N PRO A 168 10.43 16.17 1.25
CA PRO A 168 10.02 15.57 2.52
C PRO A 168 10.32 16.45 3.74
N VAL A 169 11.32 17.32 3.66
CA VAL A 169 11.66 18.26 4.75
C VAL A 169 10.54 19.27 4.95
N GLU A 170 10.11 19.95 3.89
CA GLU A 170 8.99 20.90 3.92
C GLU A 170 7.68 20.23 4.36
N LEU A 171 7.46 18.98 3.91
CA LEU A 171 6.33 18.19 4.40
C LEU A 171 6.35 18.01 5.91
N MET A 172 7.51 17.70 6.47
CA MET A 172 7.65 17.51 7.92
C MET A 172 7.57 18.83 8.69
N GLU A 173 8.04 19.93 8.13
CA GLU A 173 7.85 21.28 8.72
C GLU A 173 6.36 21.62 8.82
N ASN A 174 5.58 21.37 7.78
CA ASN A 174 4.12 21.53 7.82
C ASN A 174 3.48 20.66 8.90
N ILE A 175 3.83 19.37 8.94
CA ILE A 175 3.24 18.44 9.91
C ILE A 175 3.55 18.85 11.32
N VAL A 176 4.80 19.15 11.64
CA VAL A 176 5.20 19.57 12.98
C VAL A 176 4.55 20.90 13.35
N GLY A 177 4.58 21.89 12.46
CA GLY A 177 3.97 23.19 12.71
C GLY A 177 2.48 23.09 13.05
N VAL A 178 1.72 22.34 12.24
CA VAL A 178 0.28 22.13 12.44
C VAL A 178 0.01 21.31 13.71
N THR A 179 0.70 20.20 13.91
CA THR A 179 0.43 19.32 15.05
C THR A 179 0.80 19.94 16.38
N GLU A 180 1.90 20.68 16.47
CA GLU A 180 2.27 21.42 17.68
C GLU A 180 1.30 22.58 17.98
N PHE A 181 0.77 23.24 16.96
CA PHE A 181 -0.27 24.25 17.13
C PHE A 181 -1.56 23.61 17.67
N LEU A 182 -1.98 22.48 17.10
CA LEU A 182 -3.16 21.74 17.55
C LEU A 182 -3.00 21.23 18.99
N LYS A 183 -1.83 20.68 19.36
CA LYS A 183 -1.56 20.23 20.73
C LYS A 183 -1.82 21.32 21.77
N ARG A 184 -1.33 22.53 21.50
CA ARG A 184 -1.56 23.69 22.41
C ARG A 184 -3.05 24.02 22.55
N LYS A 185 -3.80 24.04 21.43
CA LYS A 185 -5.25 24.31 21.45
C LYS A 185 -6.05 23.23 22.13
N ILE A 186 -5.76 21.97 21.83
CA ILE A 186 -6.41 20.81 22.44
C ILE A 186 -6.20 20.85 23.96
N SER A 187 -4.97 21.04 24.41
CA SER A 187 -4.65 21.16 25.86
C SER A 187 -5.36 22.33 26.52
N ALA A 188 -5.39 23.48 25.85
CA ALA A 188 -6.08 24.68 26.39
C ALA A 188 -7.59 24.47 26.53
N ASN A 189 -8.18 23.62 25.71
CA ASN A 189 -9.60 23.23 25.74
C ASN A 189 -9.89 22.02 26.65
N GLY A 190 -8.90 21.49 27.37
CA GLY A 190 -9.05 20.35 28.27
C GLY A 190 -9.13 18.99 27.55
N GLY A 191 -8.77 18.93 26.27
CA GLY A 191 -8.68 17.70 25.48
C GLY A 191 -7.38 16.93 25.71
N ASN A 192 -7.26 15.78 25.05
CA ASN A 192 -6.08 14.91 25.12
C ASN A 192 -5.26 14.98 23.81
N PRO A 193 -4.16 15.75 23.75
CA PRO A 193 -3.36 15.91 22.55
C PRO A 193 -2.67 14.61 22.10
N GLU A 194 -2.48 13.60 22.98
CA GLU A 194 -1.91 12.31 22.58
C GLU A 194 -2.86 11.49 21.70
N ARG A 195 -4.17 11.77 21.79
CA ARG A 195 -5.19 11.08 21.01
C ARG A 195 -5.80 11.91 19.88
N GLU A 196 -5.85 13.23 20.07
CA GLU A 196 -6.63 14.12 19.19
C GLU A 196 -5.80 14.74 18.07
N THR A 197 -4.46 14.58 18.10
CA THR A 197 -3.59 14.95 16.99
C THR A 197 -2.42 13.99 16.83
N LEU A 198 -1.70 14.08 15.70
CA LEU A 198 -0.49 13.29 15.51
C LEU A 198 0.62 13.74 16.46
N ASN A 199 1.30 12.75 17.03
CA ASN A 199 2.45 12.97 17.89
C ASN A 199 3.70 12.46 17.18
N VAL A 200 4.44 13.37 16.56
CA VAL A 200 5.68 13.08 15.86
C VAL A 200 6.76 12.67 16.86
N ILE A 201 7.43 11.55 16.60
CA ILE A 201 8.59 11.10 17.35
C ILE A 201 9.84 11.62 16.63
N PRO A 202 10.69 12.40 17.32
CA PRO A 202 11.91 12.92 16.71
C PRO A 202 12.93 11.80 16.47
N ALA A 203 13.77 11.98 15.48
CA ALA A 203 15.00 11.22 15.34
C ALA A 203 16.01 11.62 16.43
N LYS A 204 17.03 10.80 16.66
CA LYS A 204 18.05 11.03 17.70
C LYS A 204 18.88 12.30 17.47
N ASP A 205 18.94 12.80 16.23
CA ASP A 205 19.56 14.08 15.89
C ASP A 205 18.63 15.30 16.15
N GLY A 206 17.42 15.06 16.66
CA GLY A 206 16.41 16.07 16.98
C GLY A 206 15.53 16.47 15.79
N LYS A 207 15.77 15.97 14.58
CA LYS A 207 14.91 16.22 13.42
C LYS A 207 13.60 15.44 13.49
N PRO A 208 12.52 15.94 12.87
CA PRO A 208 11.25 15.21 12.81
C PRO A 208 11.23 14.07 11.75
N TYR A 209 12.36 13.78 11.15
CA TYR A 209 12.56 12.74 10.16
C TYR A 209 13.98 12.16 10.27
N TYR A 210 14.17 10.97 9.70
CA TYR A 210 15.48 10.34 9.53
C TYR A 210 15.73 10.06 8.05
N VAL A 211 16.97 10.18 7.60
CA VAL A 211 17.41 9.80 6.26
C VAL A 211 18.32 8.60 6.38
N ASP A 212 17.96 7.49 5.74
CA ASP A 212 18.74 6.27 5.77
C ASP A 212 19.94 6.30 4.80
N SER A 213 20.71 5.23 4.77
CA SER A 213 21.91 5.10 3.92
C SER A 213 21.59 5.08 2.41
N GLU A 214 20.35 4.78 2.04
CA GLU A 214 19.86 4.79 0.66
C GLU A 214 19.30 6.17 0.27
N GLY A 215 19.29 7.13 1.19
CA GLY A 215 18.73 8.46 0.98
C GLY A 215 17.20 8.49 1.06
N GLU A 216 16.58 7.47 1.64
CA GLU A 216 15.14 7.44 1.86
C GLU A 216 14.77 8.15 3.16
N TYR A 217 13.65 8.89 3.13
CA TYR A 217 13.15 9.67 4.24
C TYR A 217 12.14 8.90 5.06
N TRP A 218 12.34 8.88 6.37
CA TRP A 218 11.50 8.18 7.33
C TRP A 218 10.94 9.15 8.37
N ARG A 219 9.72 8.90 8.81
CA ARG A 219 9.07 9.62 9.91
C ARG A 219 8.40 8.65 10.86
N ALA A 220 8.20 9.08 12.09
CA ALA A 220 7.57 8.25 13.09
C ALA A 220 6.54 9.03 13.92
N TYR A 221 5.49 8.30 14.35
CA TYR A 221 4.40 8.82 15.19
C TYR A 221 4.08 7.87 16.32
N VAL A 222 3.50 8.38 17.40
CA VAL A 222 2.84 7.53 18.39
C VAL A 222 1.64 6.85 17.71
N PHE A 223 1.51 5.55 17.91
CA PHE A 223 0.34 4.81 17.45
C PHE A 223 -0.85 5.13 18.36
N ILE A 224 -2.00 5.45 17.78
CA ILE A 224 -3.22 5.71 18.54
C ILE A 224 -3.97 4.40 18.72
N GLU A 225 -3.99 3.88 19.94
CA GLU A 225 -4.63 2.62 20.29
C GLU A 225 -6.17 2.70 20.22
N ASN A 226 -6.81 1.55 20.07
CA ASN A 226 -8.27 1.42 20.09
C ASN A 226 -8.97 2.28 19.02
N THR A 227 -8.41 2.29 17.82
CA THR A 227 -9.00 2.91 16.63
C THR A 227 -9.51 1.85 15.66
N VAL A 228 -10.54 2.19 14.89
CA VAL A 228 -11.11 1.35 13.84
C VAL A 228 -11.07 2.11 12.52
N SER A 229 -10.66 1.42 11.45
CA SER A 229 -10.72 1.94 10.09
C SER A 229 -11.85 1.27 9.33
N TYR A 230 -12.58 2.06 8.54
CA TYR A 230 -13.66 1.60 7.68
C TYR A 230 -13.24 1.74 6.22
N ASP A 231 -13.18 0.64 5.47
CA ASP A 231 -12.90 0.67 4.03
C ASP A 231 -14.14 1.05 3.22
N LEU A 232 -15.31 0.72 3.74
CA LEU A 232 -16.62 1.10 3.19
C LEU A 232 -17.46 1.75 4.29
N ILE A 233 -18.21 2.77 3.91
CA ILE A 233 -19.12 3.47 4.81
C ILE A 233 -20.54 3.00 4.48
N ASP A 234 -21.06 2.11 5.29
CA ASP A 234 -22.42 1.55 5.22
C ASP A 234 -23.39 2.21 6.22
N ASN A 235 -22.86 3.00 7.15
CA ASN A 235 -23.63 3.71 8.16
C ASN A 235 -23.51 5.23 7.99
N PRO A 236 -24.63 5.98 7.75
CA PRO A 236 -24.63 7.45 7.64
C PRO A 236 -24.07 8.18 8.88
N GLU A 237 -24.16 7.60 10.07
CA GLU A 237 -23.57 8.17 11.29
C GLU A 237 -22.05 8.30 11.20
N ILE A 238 -21.37 7.32 10.58
CA ILE A 238 -19.91 7.38 10.38
C ILE A 238 -19.53 8.55 9.48
N LEU A 239 -20.33 8.81 8.42
CA LEU A 239 -20.15 9.99 7.56
C LEU A 239 -20.38 11.30 8.31
N TYR A 240 -21.40 11.36 9.14
CA TYR A 240 -21.71 12.54 9.96
C TYR A 240 -20.56 12.84 10.94
N GLU A 241 -20.08 11.84 11.67
CA GLU A 241 -18.95 11.98 12.59
C GLU A 241 -17.64 12.37 11.86
N GLY A 242 -17.41 11.80 10.67
CA GLY A 242 -16.31 12.20 9.80
C GLY A 242 -16.40 13.68 9.40
N GLY A 243 -17.58 14.13 8.96
CA GLY A 243 -17.83 15.54 8.63
C GLY A 243 -17.63 16.47 9.83
N LEU A 244 -18.12 16.07 11.01
CA LEU A 244 -17.94 16.80 12.26
C LEU A 244 -16.46 16.91 12.66
N ALA A 245 -15.70 15.81 12.53
CA ALA A 245 -14.27 15.78 12.81
C ALA A 245 -13.48 16.72 11.87
N PHE A 246 -13.78 16.72 10.57
CA PHE A 246 -13.19 17.66 9.62
C PHE A 246 -13.56 19.12 9.92
N GLY A 247 -14.82 19.40 10.25
CA GLY A 247 -15.26 20.74 10.64
C GLY A 247 -14.55 21.26 11.89
N ARG A 248 -14.40 20.42 12.91
CA ARG A 248 -13.63 20.71 14.12
C ARG A 248 -12.15 20.99 13.81
N PHE A 249 -11.53 20.15 12.97
CA PHE A 249 -10.16 20.34 12.55
C PHE A 249 -9.95 21.68 11.85
N GLN A 250 -10.82 22.03 10.89
CA GLN A 250 -10.78 23.34 10.21
C GLN A 250 -10.98 24.50 11.19
N SER A 251 -11.94 24.40 12.10
CA SER A 251 -12.19 25.42 13.14
C SER A 251 -10.97 25.61 14.05
N MET A 252 -10.31 24.53 14.45
CA MET A 252 -9.10 24.61 15.26
C MET A 252 -7.92 25.27 14.53
N LEU A 253 -7.88 25.18 13.21
CA LEU A 253 -6.83 25.78 12.37
C LEU A 253 -7.18 27.17 11.81
N ALA A 254 -8.35 27.74 12.12
CA ALA A 254 -8.81 29.01 11.54
C ALA A 254 -7.85 30.18 11.74
N ASP A 255 -7.09 30.18 12.83
CA ASP A 255 -6.08 31.18 13.19
C ASP A 255 -4.63 30.68 13.05
N TYR A 256 -4.43 29.52 12.40
CA TYR A 256 -3.10 29.05 12.07
C TYR A 256 -2.45 29.98 11.03
N PRO A 257 -1.16 30.37 11.17
CA PRO A 257 -0.49 31.25 10.22
C PRO A 257 -0.21 30.52 8.89
N ALA A 258 -1.22 30.39 8.04
CA ALA A 258 -1.18 29.60 6.80
C ALA A 258 -0.02 29.97 5.85
N LYS A 259 0.53 31.18 5.97
CA LYS A 259 1.70 31.62 5.18
C LYS A 259 2.99 30.84 5.51
N THR A 260 3.01 30.10 6.62
CA THR A 260 4.16 29.25 7.00
C THR A 260 4.10 27.87 6.35
N LEU A 261 2.99 27.53 5.69
CA LEU A 261 2.83 26.24 5.03
C LEU A 261 3.51 26.23 3.66
N HIS A 262 4.20 25.15 3.39
CA HIS A 262 4.76 24.83 2.09
C HIS A 262 3.72 24.10 1.23
N GLU A 263 3.69 24.36 -0.06
CA GLU A 263 2.89 23.58 -1.02
C GLU A 263 3.62 22.30 -1.38
N THR A 264 3.33 21.20 -0.66
CA THR A 264 4.06 19.93 -0.79
C THR A 264 3.67 19.09 -2.01
N ILE A 265 2.47 19.31 -2.56
CA ILE A 265 1.98 18.73 -3.81
C ILE A 265 1.32 19.85 -4.61
N PRO A 266 2.05 20.49 -5.56
CA PRO A 266 1.54 21.62 -6.31
C PRO A 266 0.22 21.33 -7.02
N GLY A 267 -0.76 22.22 -6.86
CA GLY A 267 -2.07 22.11 -7.50
C GLY A 267 -2.92 20.92 -7.04
N PHE A 268 -2.57 20.23 -5.94
CA PHE A 268 -3.27 19.01 -5.51
C PHE A 268 -4.78 19.21 -5.26
N HIS A 269 -5.16 20.35 -4.73
CA HIS A 269 -6.57 20.72 -4.49
C HIS A 269 -7.08 21.82 -5.44
N ASP A 270 -6.39 22.09 -6.55
CA ASP A 270 -6.92 22.99 -7.57
C ASP A 270 -8.05 22.30 -8.34
N THR A 271 -9.27 22.50 -7.83
CA THR A 271 -10.50 21.95 -8.42
C THR A 271 -10.76 22.49 -9.82
N ARG A 272 -10.36 23.73 -10.12
CA ARG A 272 -10.53 24.33 -11.43
C ARG A 272 -9.64 23.64 -12.46
N GLU A 273 -8.35 23.49 -12.17
CA GLU A 273 -7.41 22.80 -13.05
C GLU A 273 -7.80 21.32 -13.23
N ARG A 274 -8.26 20.66 -12.16
CA ARG A 274 -8.78 19.28 -12.25
C ARG A 274 -9.99 19.19 -13.17
N PHE A 275 -10.89 20.15 -13.10
CA PHE A 275 -12.07 20.18 -13.95
C PHE A 275 -11.70 20.42 -15.43
N GLU A 276 -10.74 21.32 -15.73
CA GLU A 276 -10.25 21.51 -17.09
C GLU A 276 -9.58 20.24 -17.64
N ARG A 277 -8.75 19.57 -16.83
CA ARG A 277 -8.16 18.27 -17.21
C ARG A 277 -9.22 17.19 -17.44
N PHE A 278 -10.26 17.16 -16.62
CA PHE A 278 -11.40 16.25 -16.81
C PHE A 278 -12.12 16.52 -18.12
N LYS A 279 -12.46 17.77 -18.43
CA LYS A 279 -13.10 18.13 -19.70
C LYS A 279 -12.26 17.66 -20.89
N LYS A 280 -10.96 17.95 -20.86
CA LYS A 280 -10.05 17.52 -21.92
C LYS A 280 -10.02 16.00 -22.07
N ALA A 281 -9.95 15.24 -20.96
CA ALA A 281 -9.98 13.78 -21.01
C ALA A 281 -11.30 13.23 -21.59
N VAL A 282 -12.43 13.89 -21.32
CA VAL A 282 -13.74 13.53 -21.88
C VAL A 282 -13.80 13.87 -23.37
N GLU A 283 -13.22 14.99 -23.81
CA GLU A 283 -13.16 15.39 -25.23
C GLU A 283 -12.25 14.44 -26.04
N GLU A 284 -11.09 14.10 -25.50
CA GLU A 284 -10.13 13.20 -26.16
C GLU A 284 -10.63 11.76 -26.20
N ASP A 285 -11.42 11.34 -25.21
CA ASP A 285 -12.02 10.02 -25.04
C ASP A 285 -11.11 8.83 -25.46
N VAL A 286 -9.86 8.88 -25.07
CA VAL A 286 -8.81 7.92 -25.47
C VAL A 286 -9.21 6.45 -25.24
N CYS A 287 -10.05 6.21 -24.23
CA CYS A 287 -10.54 4.88 -23.87
C CYS A 287 -11.93 4.56 -24.43
N GLY A 288 -12.58 5.46 -25.16
CA GLY A 288 -13.94 5.30 -25.70
C GLY A 288 -15.03 5.14 -24.63
N ARG A 289 -14.81 5.67 -23.41
CA ARG A 289 -15.75 5.52 -22.27
C ARG A 289 -16.66 6.71 -22.05
N ALA A 290 -16.28 7.90 -22.54
CA ALA A 290 -17.05 9.10 -22.30
C ALA A 290 -18.43 9.03 -22.97
N GLY A 291 -18.52 8.40 -24.14
CA GLY A 291 -19.78 8.15 -24.82
C GLY A 291 -20.76 7.23 -24.07
N LEU A 292 -20.25 6.36 -23.18
CA LEU A 292 -21.07 5.40 -22.41
C LEU A 292 -21.80 6.05 -21.23
N VAL A 293 -21.39 7.25 -20.80
CA VAL A 293 -21.91 7.94 -19.61
C VAL A 293 -22.49 9.32 -19.93
N ARG A 294 -22.60 9.67 -21.22
CA ARG A 294 -23.29 10.86 -21.68
C ARG A 294 -24.80 10.55 -21.76
N GLU A 295 -25.50 10.78 -20.68
CA GLU A 295 -26.94 11.00 -20.64
C GLU A 295 -27.24 12.41 -20.15
#